data_849c93972e7b709f182f95c9cdc1a7fa
#
_entry.id   849c93972e7b709f182f95c9cdc1a7fa
#
_cell.length_a   1.000
_cell.length_b   1.000
_cell.length_c   1.000
_cell.angle_alpha   90.00
_cell.angle_beta   90.00
_cell.angle_gamma   90.00
#
_symmetry.space_group_name_H-M   'P 1'
#
loop_
_entity.id
_entity.type
_entity.pdbx_description
1 polymer ?
#
loop_
_entity_poly.entity_id
_entity_poly.type
_entity_poly.pdbx_seq_one_letter_code
_entity_poly.pdbx_strand_id
1 'polypeptide(L)' 'MKNYISMANIIKIGEYNRLAVCKKVDFGIYLDGGDEGEILMPRKYVPDGLEEGDTINAFVYLDQ' A
#
# COMPACT_ATOMS: atom_id res chain seq x y z
N MET A 1 -4.31 9.53 -18.10
CA MET A 1 -3.09 9.30 -17.38
C MET A 1 -2.86 10.40 -16.34
N LYS A 2 -2.06 10.11 -15.40
CA LYS A 2 -1.79 11.07 -14.37
C LYS A 2 -0.89 12.15 -14.85
N ASN A 3 -1.23 13.36 -14.52
CA ASN A 3 -0.47 14.48 -15.01
C ASN A 3 -0.11 15.45 -13.91
N TYR A 4 -0.17 15.00 -12.70
CA TYR A 4 0.24 15.81 -11.57
C TYR A 4 0.80 14.89 -10.52
N ILE A 5 1.57 15.46 -9.64
CA ILE A 5 2.27 14.72 -8.62
C ILE A 5 1.83 15.20 -7.26
N SER A 6 1.48 14.25 -6.41
CA SER A 6 1.31 14.53 -5.01
C SER A 6 2.51 13.92 -4.31
N MET A 7 3.27 14.76 -3.64
CA MET A 7 4.47 14.27 -2.98
C MET A 7 4.15 13.22 -1.93
N ALA A 8 2.95 13.31 -1.35
CA ALA A 8 2.53 12.36 -0.33
C ALA A 8 2.30 10.96 -0.88
N ASN A 9 2.13 10.86 -2.21
CA ASN A 9 1.80 9.57 -2.84
C ASN A 9 2.97 8.95 -3.59
N ILE A 10 4.16 9.46 -3.40
CA ILE A 10 5.33 8.87 -4.06
C ILE A 10 5.79 7.67 -3.27
N ILE A 11 5.86 6.54 -3.96
CA ILE A 11 6.30 5.29 -3.36
C ILE A 11 7.79 5.13 -3.58
N LYS A 12 8.48 4.71 -2.53
CA LYS A 12 9.91 4.44 -2.59
C LYS A 12 10.11 2.94 -2.63
N ILE A 13 10.50 2.45 -3.80
CA ILE A 13 10.73 1.02 -3.99
C ILE A 13 11.97 0.61 -3.21
N GLY A 14 11.88 -0.54 -2.54
CA GLY A 14 12.99 -1.06 -1.74
C GLY A 14 13.08 -0.45 -0.36
N GLU A 15 12.04 0.23 0.08
CA GLU A 15 12.03 0.88 1.38
C GLU A 15 10.68 0.67 2.05
N TYR A 16 10.63 0.97 3.33
CA TYR A 16 9.36 1.03 4.04
C TYR A 16 8.64 2.31 3.67
N ASN A 17 7.36 2.17 3.42
CA ASN A 17 6.49 3.30 3.08
C ASN A 17 5.28 3.26 4.00
N ARG A 18 4.81 4.44 4.42
CA ARG A 18 3.60 4.50 5.22
C ARG A 18 2.43 4.70 4.30
N LEU A 19 1.57 3.69 4.22
CA LEU A 19 0.52 3.64 3.23
C LEU A 19 -0.83 3.42 3.90
N ALA A 20 -1.87 3.97 3.27
CA ALA A 20 -3.23 3.81 3.77
C ALA A 20 -3.84 2.53 3.22
N VAL A 21 -4.68 1.91 4.02
CA VAL A 21 -5.41 0.72 3.62
C VAL A 21 -6.61 1.15 2.79
N CYS A 22 -6.65 0.70 1.53
CA CYS A 22 -7.76 1.03 0.62
C CYS A 22 -8.94 0.09 0.83
N LYS A 23 -8.65 -1.20 0.93
CA LYS A 23 -9.72 -2.18 1.15
C LYS A 23 -9.16 -3.49 1.65
N LYS A 24 -10.04 -4.27 2.26
CA LYS A 24 -9.70 -5.58 2.78
C LYS A 24 -10.38 -6.63 1.92
N VAL A 25 -9.66 -7.66 1.62
CA VAL A 25 -10.17 -8.78 0.82
C VAL A 25 -9.75 -10.08 1.50
N ASP A 26 -10.27 -11.20 1.01
CA ASP A 26 -10.00 -12.49 1.65
C ASP A 26 -8.53 -12.84 1.67
N PHE A 27 -7.80 -12.47 0.64
CA PHE A 27 -6.41 -12.85 0.49
C PHE A 27 -5.43 -11.79 0.95
N GLY A 28 -5.92 -10.68 1.51
CA GLY A 28 -5.04 -9.65 2.04
C GLY A 28 -5.69 -8.29 2.07
N ILE A 29 -4.86 -7.28 1.94
CA ILE A 29 -5.36 -5.90 1.87
C ILE A 29 -4.70 -5.20 0.69
N TYR A 30 -5.38 -4.19 0.18
CA TYR A 30 -4.81 -3.30 -0.81
C TYR A 30 -4.44 -1.99 -0.16
N LEU A 31 -3.24 -1.53 -0.46
CA LEU A 31 -2.71 -0.29 0.06
C LEU A 31 -2.65 0.74 -1.06
N ASP A 32 -2.80 2.00 -0.69
CA ASP A 32 -2.75 3.09 -1.65
C ASP A 32 -1.30 3.36 -2.01
N GLY A 33 -0.92 2.96 -3.20
CA GLY A 33 0.43 3.16 -3.71
C GLY A 33 0.60 4.43 -4.51
N GLY A 34 -0.38 5.33 -4.47
CA GLY A 34 -0.28 6.56 -5.23
C GLY A 34 -0.15 6.28 -6.72
N ASP A 35 0.90 6.76 -7.31
CA ASP A 35 1.12 6.59 -8.75
C ASP A 35 1.36 5.15 -9.15
N GLU A 36 1.74 4.30 -8.20
CA GLU A 36 1.94 2.89 -8.48
C GLU A 36 0.64 2.09 -8.46
N GLY A 37 -0.47 2.74 -8.14
CA GLY A 37 -1.74 2.05 -8.03
C GLY A 37 -1.88 1.35 -6.70
N GLU A 38 -2.76 0.37 -6.66
CA GLU A 38 -2.97 -0.38 -5.43
C GLU A 38 -1.89 -1.43 -5.27
N ILE A 39 -1.43 -1.58 -4.04
CA ILE A 39 -0.36 -2.53 -3.71
C ILE A 39 -0.95 -3.57 -2.79
N LEU A 40 -0.83 -4.84 -3.17
CA LEU A 40 -1.37 -5.93 -2.36
C LEU A 40 -0.40 -6.31 -1.27
N MET A 41 -0.91 -6.37 -0.03
CA MET A 41 -0.20 -6.98 1.08
C MET A 41 -0.87 -8.32 1.35
N PRO A 42 -0.19 -9.44 1.15
CA PRO A 42 -0.78 -10.75 1.38
C PRO A 42 -1.22 -10.93 2.82
N ARG A 43 -2.26 -11.73 2.99
CA ARG A 43 -2.93 -11.89 4.28
C ARG A 43 -1.99 -12.25 5.41
N LYS A 44 -1.01 -13.10 5.13
CA LYS A 44 -0.12 -13.56 6.19
C LYS A 44 0.72 -12.45 6.81
N TYR A 45 0.81 -11.32 6.16
CA TYR A 45 1.56 -10.18 6.68
C TYR A 45 0.67 -9.10 7.29
N VAL A 46 -0.64 -9.28 7.24
CA VAL A 46 -1.57 -8.23 7.67
C VAL A 46 -1.79 -8.35 9.17
N PRO A 47 -1.53 -7.27 9.93
CA PRO A 47 -1.77 -7.29 11.37
C PRO A 47 -3.25 -7.39 11.68
N ASP A 48 -3.57 -8.02 12.82
CA ASP A 48 -4.94 -8.08 13.27
C ASP A 48 -5.46 -6.69 13.61
N GLY A 49 -6.73 -6.48 13.34
CA GLY A 49 -7.38 -5.23 13.74
C GLY A 49 -7.19 -4.07 12.79
N LEU A 50 -6.53 -4.30 11.68
CA LEU A 50 -6.31 -3.24 10.71
C LEU A 50 -7.60 -3.00 9.92
N GLU A 51 -7.97 -1.72 9.76
CA GLU A 51 -9.21 -1.34 9.09
C GLU A 51 -8.93 -0.44 7.91
N GLU A 52 -9.92 -0.34 7.02
CA GLU A 52 -9.82 0.60 5.90
C GLU A 52 -9.63 2.01 6.44
N GLY A 53 -8.74 2.75 5.80
CA GLY A 53 -8.39 4.09 6.23
C GLY A 53 -7.24 4.16 7.21
N ASP A 54 -6.90 3.05 7.83
CA ASP A 54 -5.71 3.02 8.69
C ASP A 54 -4.46 3.12 7.83
N THR A 55 -3.36 3.47 8.47
CA THR A 55 -2.07 3.48 7.80
C THR A 55 -1.18 2.40 8.39
N ILE A 56 -0.26 1.92 7.58
CA ILE A 56 0.68 0.88 7.97
C ILE A 56 2.01 1.13 7.28
N ASN A 57 3.09 0.79 7.95
CA ASN A 57 4.39 0.78 7.31
C ASN A 57 4.54 -0.51 6.53
N ALA A 58 4.82 -0.39 5.26
CA ALA A 58 4.94 -1.54 4.38
C ALA A 58 6.22 -1.45 3.59
N PHE A 59 6.94 -2.56 3.51
CA PHE A 59 8.13 -2.64 2.68
C PHE A 59 7.68 -2.92 1.25
N VAL A 60 7.99 -2.02 0.34
CA VAL A 60 7.54 -2.12 -1.04
C VAL A 60 8.70 -2.54 -1.92
N TYR A 61 8.52 -3.58 -2.70
CA TYR A 61 9.55 -4.04 -3.62
C TYR A 61 8.89 -4.50 -4.91
N LEU A 62 9.69 -4.57 -5.94
CA LEU A 62 9.19 -5.06 -7.22
C LEU A 62 9.21 -6.58 -7.20
N ASP A 63 8.06 -7.15 -7.50
CA ASP A 63 7.90 -8.60 -7.56
C ASP A 63 7.93 -9.00 -9.01
N GLN A 64 8.91 -9.76 -9.37
CA GLN A 64 9.10 -10.13 -10.77
C GLN A 64 8.67 -11.56 -11.06
#